data_7a10b48edf72cf23e679c077092a19a9
#
_entry.id   7a10b48edf72cf23e679c077092a19a9
#
_cell.length_a   1.000
_cell.length_b   1.000
_cell.length_c   1.000
_cell.angle_alpha   90.00
_cell.angle_beta   90.00
_cell.angle_gamma   90.00
#
_symmetry.space_group_name_H-M   'P 1'
#
loop_
_entity.id
_entity.type
_entity.pdbx_description
1 polymer ?
#
loop_
_entity_poly.entity_id
_entity_poly.type
_entity_poly.pdbx_seq_one_letter_code
_entity_poly.pdbx_strand_id
1 'polypeptide(L)'
;MLKNTSLMTVQRRSMHWSRALFMEKASSPSFNTKSVADQLSLSPSVLTQALTHKSFKHGKVPSNERLQYVGHRSLEFFALEANMNKQGVEELKNAIVKVFEPAHLAAKFDALGLEAGVQCHLPQDVVTLSVKSKTLEAIVGAIYHERGLNAAKEFVKKHVLV
;
A
#
# COMPACT_ATOMS: atom_id res chain seq x y z
N MET A 1 -14.62 -36.16 74.13
CA MET A 1 -15.08 -36.14 72.70
C MET A 1 -14.69 -34.78 72.10
N LEU A 2 -13.56 -34.72 71.44
CA LEU A 2 -13.03 -33.51 70.81
C LEU A 2 -13.18 -33.67 69.31
N LYS A 3 -13.98 -32.82 68.66
CA LYS A 3 -14.17 -32.81 67.20
C LYS A 3 -13.11 -31.90 66.61
N ASN A 4 -12.16 -32.48 65.89
CA ASN A 4 -11.21 -31.77 65.02
C ASN A 4 -11.93 -31.20 63.80
N THR A 5 -11.99 -29.88 63.69
CA THR A 5 -12.40 -29.17 62.47
C THR A 5 -11.12 -28.80 61.71
N SER A 6 -10.87 -29.54 60.62
CA SER A 6 -9.79 -29.25 59.66
C SER A 6 -10.15 -28.03 58.85
N LEU A 7 -9.38 -26.96 58.99
CA LEU A 7 -9.44 -25.76 58.14
C LEU A 7 -8.72 -26.05 56.81
N MET A 8 -9.50 -26.22 55.76
CA MET A 8 -8.97 -26.27 54.41
C MET A 8 -8.49 -24.89 53.97
N THR A 9 -7.18 -24.74 53.91
CA THR A 9 -6.52 -23.55 53.34
C THR A 9 -6.69 -23.55 51.83
N VAL A 10 -7.55 -22.68 51.32
CA VAL A 10 -7.69 -22.46 49.89
C VAL A 10 -6.50 -21.65 49.41
N GLN A 11 -5.55 -22.33 48.77
CA GLN A 11 -4.38 -21.72 48.16
C GLN A 11 -4.82 -21.01 46.86
N ARG A 12 -4.97 -19.69 46.94
CA ARG A 12 -5.20 -18.84 45.77
C ARG A 12 -3.95 -18.89 44.89
N ARG A 13 -4.04 -19.63 43.77
CA ARG A 13 -3.06 -19.55 42.69
C ARG A 13 -3.13 -18.14 42.09
N SER A 14 -2.17 -17.31 42.42
CA SER A 14 -1.88 -16.08 41.75
C SER A 14 -1.50 -16.40 40.31
N MET A 15 -2.42 -16.12 39.35
CA MET A 15 -2.08 -16.13 37.93
C MET A 15 -1.17 -14.93 37.67
N HIS A 16 0.12 -15.21 37.63
CA HIS A 16 1.10 -14.27 37.10
C HIS A 16 0.83 -14.12 35.62
N TRP A 17 0.10 -13.08 35.22
CA TRP A 17 0.06 -12.64 33.84
C TRP A 17 1.46 -12.16 33.51
N SER A 18 2.22 -13.02 32.83
CA SER A 18 3.46 -12.61 32.18
C SER A 18 3.11 -11.46 31.25
N ARG A 19 3.56 -10.30 31.65
CA ARG A 19 3.58 -9.08 30.83
C ARG A 19 4.41 -9.45 29.61
N ALA A 20 3.70 -9.93 28.55
CA ALA A 20 4.32 -10.18 27.27
C ALA A 20 5.08 -8.91 26.91
N LEU A 21 6.40 -9.04 26.80
CA LEU A 21 7.30 -8.04 26.31
C LEU A 21 6.70 -7.49 25.02
N PHE A 22 6.16 -6.28 25.09
CA PHE A 22 5.98 -5.44 23.93
C PHE A 22 7.38 -5.29 23.33
N MET A 23 7.72 -6.14 22.39
CA MET A 23 8.87 -5.90 21.53
C MET A 23 8.60 -4.56 20.86
N GLU A 24 9.25 -3.56 21.37
CA GLU A 24 9.38 -2.25 20.75
C GLU A 24 9.85 -2.51 19.32
N LYS A 25 8.89 -2.36 18.36
CA LYS A 25 9.14 -2.52 16.95
C LYS A 25 10.24 -1.53 16.62
N ALA A 26 11.44 -2.04 16.30
CA ALA A 26 12.57 -1.22 15.86
C ALA A 26 12.01 -0.20 14.87
N SER A 27 12.20 1.08 15.15
CA SER A 27 11.73 2.18 14.33
C SER A 27 12.29 1.96 12.92
N SER A 28 11.43 1.49 12.01
CA SER A 28 11.71 1.53 10.59
C SER A 28 12.15 2.96 10.25
N PRO A 29 13.14 3.16 9.36
CA PRO A 29 13.61 4.49 8.99
C PRO A 29 12.38 5.34 8.68
N SER A 30 12.24 6.48 9.37
CA SER A 30 11.04 7.32 9.30
C SER A 30 10.82 7.71 7.84
N PHE A 31 9.74 7.20 7.22
CA PHE A 31 9.38 7.54 5.86
C PHE A 31 9.19 9.05 5.74
N ASN A 32 10.04 9.69 4.96
CA ASN A 32 9.97 11.14 4.78
C ASN A 32 9.02 11.50 3.64
N THR A 33 7.75 11.69 3.97
CA THR A 33 6.70 12.05 3.00
C THR A 33 7.04 13.30 2.20
N LYS A 34 7.68 14.30 2.81
CA LYS A 34 8.06 15.54 2.10
C LYS A 34 9.09 15.28 1.03
N SER A 35 10.17 14.57 1.36
CA SER A 35 11.23 14.26 0.38
C SER A 35 10.69 13.45 -0.81
N VAL A 36 9.81 12.48 -0.55
CA VAL A 36 9.18 11.69 -1.62
C VAL A 36 8.19 12.53 -2.43
N ALA A 37 7.42 13.40 -1.77
CA ALA A 37 6.52 14.32 -2.46
C ALA A 37 7.28 15.25 -3.41
N ASP A 38 8.40 15.79 -2.96
CA ASP A 38 9.28 16.65 -3.79
C ASP A 38 9.85 15.87 -4.99
N GLN A 39 10.29 14.60 -4.79
CA GLN A 39 10.79 13.75 -5.88
C GLN A 39 9.72 13.45 -6.94
N LEU A 40 8.48 13.21 -6.51
CA LEU A 40 7.34 12.97 -7.41
C LEU A 40 6.69 14.27 -7.88
N SER A 41 7.13 15.42 -7.35
CA SER A 41 6.54 16.74 -7.55
C SER A 41 5.03 16.74 -7.28
N LEU A 42 4.65 16.15 -6.15
CA LEU A 42 3.29 16.08 -5.63
C LEU A 42 3.18 16.89 -4.34
N SER A 43 1.97 17.36 -4.02
CA SER A 43 1.72 17.89 -2.69
C SER A 43 1.78 16.75 -1.65
N PRO A 44 2.32 17.02 -0.45
CA PRO A 44 2.41 16.00 0.61
C PRO A 44 1.05 15.43 1.02
N SER A 45 -0.02 16.23 0.90
CA SER A 45 -1.40 15.81 1.20
C SER A 45 -1.91 14.77 0.20
N VAL A 46 -1.70 15.00 -1.10
CA VAL A 46 -2.14 14.07 -2.16
C VAL A 46 -1.29 12.81 -2.14
N LEU A 47 0.03 12.91 -1.90
CA LEU A 47 0.86 11.73 -1.72
C LEU A 47 0.40 10.90 -0.51
N THR A 48 0.12 11.53 0.63
CA THR A 48 -0.40 10.82 1.80
C THR A 48 -1.71 10.11 1.47
N GLN A 49 -2.64 10.77 0.76
CA GLN A 49 -3.88 10.15 0.31
C GLN A 49 -3.61 8.96 -0.63
N ALA A 50 -2.70 9.09 -1.60
CA ALA A 50 -2.33 8.02 -2.52
C ALA A 50 -1.75 6.79 -1.79
N LEU A 51 -1.02 7.00 -0.69
CA LEU A 51 -0.46 5.94 0.14
C LEU A 51 -1.44 5.38 1.19
N THR A 52 -2.65 5.96 1.34
CA THR A 52 -3.63 5.56 2.34
C THR A 52 -4.63 4.56 1.78
N HIS A 53 -4.51 3.29 2.20
CA HIS A 53 -5.48 2.25 1.83
C HIS A 53 -6.80 2.43 2.60
N LYS A 54 -7.93 2.03 1.99
CA LYS A 54 -9.28 2.15 2.58
C LYS A 54 -9.45 1.48 3.96
N SER A 55 -8.64 0.50 4.29
CA SER A 55 -8.68 -0.14 5.62
C SER A 55 -8.13 0.73 6.73
N PHE A 56 -7.34 1.74 6.41
CA PHE A 56 -6.73 2.60 7.41
C PHE A 56 -7.79 3.39 8.18
N LYS A 57 -7.66 3.40 9.51
CA LYS A 57 -8.62 4.05 10.42
C LYS A 57 -10.09 3.72 10.11
N HIS A 58 -10.35 2.50 9.67
CA HIS A 58 -11.70 2.03 9.33
C HIS A 58 -12.43 2.91 8.30
N GLY A 59 -11.69 3.46 7.33
CA GLY A 59 -12.26 4.30 6.26
C GLY A 59 -12.69 5.70 6.68
N LYS A 60 -12.32 6.16 7.88
CA LYS A 60 -12.68 7.51 8.39
C LYS A 60 -11.82 8.65 7.84
N VAL A 61 -10.82 8.32 7.03
CA VAL A 61 -9.93 9.29 6.39
C VAL A 61 -9.99 9.14 4.87
N PRO A 62 -9.64 10.19 4.10
CA PRO A 62 -9.57 10.09 2.65
C PRO A 62 -8.64 8.97 2.23
N SER A 63 -9.17 8.00 1.48
CA SER A 63 -8.43 6.86 0.95
C SER A 63 -7.96 7.08 -0.48
N ASN A 64 -7.16 6.16 -0.97
CA ASN A 64 -6.61 6.19 -2.32
C ASN A 64 -7.57 5.68 -3.42
N GLU A 65 -8.78 5.22 -3.09
CA GLU A 65 -9.68 4.58 -4.04
C GLU A 65 -10.00 5.44 -5.27
N ARG A 66 -10.27 6.74 -5.06
CA ARG A 66 -10.55 7.67 -6.17
C ARG A 66 -9.32 7.88 -7.06
N LEU A 67 -8.16 8.07 -6.45
CA LEU A 67 -6.90 8.24 -7.18
C LEU A 67 -6.53 6.95 -7.92
N GLN A 68 -6.70 5.80 -7.27
CA GLN A 68 -6.49 4.48 -7.86
C GLN A 68 -7.37 4.26 -9.10
N TYR A 69 -8.65 4.61 -9.04
CA TYR A 69 -9.55 4.48 -10.18
C TYR A 69 -9.09 5.30 -11.38
N VAL A 70 -8.74 6.57 -11.16
CA VAL A 70 -8.23 7.47 -12.21
C VAL A 70 -6.90 6.95 -12.75
N GLY A 71 -5.99 6.55 -11.85
CA GLY A 71 -4.67 6.04 -12.22
C GLY A 71 -4.73 4.74 -13.02
N HIS A 72 -5.62 3.83 -12.67
CA HIS A 72 -5.87 2.60 -13.43
C HIS A 72 -6.26 2.90 -14.87
N ARG A 73 -7.22 3.81 -15.09
CA ARG A 73 -7.67 4.21 -16.44
C ARG A 73 -6.58 4.93 -17.23
N SER A 74 -5.82 5.80 -16.56
CA SER A 74 -4.70 6.49 -17.19
C SER A 74 -3.58 5.52 -17.58
N LEU A 75 -3.24 4.59 -16.69
CA LEU A 75 -2.23 3.56 -16.95
C LEU A 75 -2.66 2.64 -18.12
N GLU A 76 -3.92 2.23 -18.18
CA GLU A 76 -4.47 1.45 -19.26
C GLU A 76 -4.30 2.19 -20.61
N PHE A 77 -4.66 3.47 -20.64
CA PHE A 77 -4.49 4.29 -21.84
C PHE A 77 -3.02 4.41 -22.27
N PHE A 78 -2.10 4.65 -21.33
CA PHE A 78 -0.68 4.77 -21.64
C PHE A 78 -0.06 3.43 -22.07
N ALA A 79 -0.50 2.32 -21.48
CA ALA A 79 -0.08 0.98 -21.89
C ALA A 79 -0.57 0.65 -23.29
N LEU A 80 -1.81 1.03 -23.64
CA LEU A 80 -2.35 0.92 -24.99
C LEU A 80 -1.50 1.72 -25.98
N GLU A 81 -1.27 2.99 -25.71
CA GLU A 81 -0.49 3.88 -26.57
C GLU A 81 0.92 3.36 -26.81
N ALA A 82 1.59 2.86 -25.75
CA ALA A 82 2.94 2.31 -25.84
C ALA A 82 3.02 1.03 -26.71
N ASN A 83 1.92 0.30 -26.84
CA ASN A 83 1.84 -0.96 -27.57
C ASN A 83 1.08 -0.87 -28.90
N MET A 84 0.77 0.33 -29.40
CA MET A 84 0.06 0.54 -30.66
C MET A 84 0.77 -0.02 -31.90
N ASN A 85 2.06 -0.32 -31.81
CA ASN A 85 2.83 -0.96 -32.85
C ASN A 85 2.56 -2.48 -33.00
N LYS A 86 1.80 -3.08 -32.08
CA LYS A 86 1.39 -4.49 -32.18
C LYS A 86 0.39 -4.65 -33.29
N GLN A 87 0.57 -5.69 -34.14
CA GLN A 87 -0.22 -5.88 -35.33
C GLN A 87 -1.61 -6.49 -35.10
N GLY A 88 -1.74 -7.25 -33.99
CA GLY A 88 -2.98 -7.95 -33.66
C GLY A 88 -3.65 -7.41 -32.40
N VAL A 89 -4.98 -7.37 -32.37
CA VAL A 89 -5.76 -6.97 -31.20
C VAL A 89 -5.49 -7.89 -30.01
N GLU A 90 -5.31 -9.18 -30.22
CA GLU A 90 -5.01 -10.14 -29.14
C GLU A 90 -3.60 -9.93 -28.59
N GLU A 91 -2.61 -9.61 -29.42
CA GLU A 91 -1.28 -9.27 -28.94
C GLU A 91 -1.29 -7.99 -28.10
N LEU A 92 -2.08 -7.00 -28.52
CA LEU A 92 -2.25 -5.75 -27.79
C LEU A 92 -2.90 -6.00 -26.42
N LYS A 93 -3.99 -6.77 -26.37
CA LYS A 93 -4.64 -7.16 -25.11
C LYS A 93 -3.69 -7.91 -24.19
N ASN A 94 -2.94 -8.89 -24.70
CA ASN A 94 -1.99 -9.66 -23.90
C ASN A 94 -0.87 -8.78 -23.34
N ALA A 95 -0.40 -7.79 -24.10
CA ALA A 95 0.60 -6.84 -23.62
C ALA A 95 0.06 -5.99 -22.47
N ILE A 96 -1.19 -5.55 -22.55
CA ILE A 96 -1.84 -4.77 -21.48
C ILE A 96 -2.05 -5.63 -20.24
N VAL A 97 -2.56 -6.87 -20.39
CA VAL A 97 -2.76 -7.79 -19.27
C VAL A 97 -1.47 -8.00 -18.49
N LYS A 98 -0.32 -8.13 -19.17
CA LYS A 98 0.99 -8.26 -18.52
C LYS A 98 1.36 -7.04 -17.68
N VAL A 99 1.06 -5.82 -18.15
CA VAL A 99 1.30 -4.59 -17.39
C VAL A 99 0.50 -4.58 -16.08
N PHE A 100 -0.74 -5.09 -16.13
CA PHE A 100 -1.65 -5.12 -14.98
C PHE A 100 -1.50 -6.35 -14.07
N GLU A 101 -0.54 -7.24 -14.33
CA GLU A 101 -0.25 -8.32 -13.41
C GLU A 101 0.11 -7.76 -12.03
N PRO A 102 -0.58 -8.19 -10.95
CA PRO A 102 -0.33 -7.66 -9.61
C PRO A 102 1.13 -7.81 -9.16
N ALA A 103 1.79 -8.89 -9.57
CA ALA A 103 3.21 -9.13 -9.27
C ALA A 103 4.11 -8.11 -9.98
N HIS A 104 3.80 -7.78 -11.25
CA HIS A 104 4.54 -6.79 -12.03
C HIS A 104 4.42 -5.39 -11.39
N LEU A 105 3.20 -4.94 -11.14
CA LEU A 105 2.97 -3.61 -10.54
C LEU A 105 3.54 -3.52 -9.11
N ALA A 106 3.45 -4.61 -8.33
CA ALA A 106 4.05 -4.63 -6.99
C ALA A 106 5.57 -4.52 -7.04
N ALA A 107 6.24 -5.21 -7.97
CA ALA A 107 7.69 -5.11 -8.15
C ALA A 107 8.11 -3.67 -8.54
N LYS A 108 7.33 -3.00 -9.41
CA LYS A 108 7.57 -1.59 -9.76
C LYS A 108 7.33 -0.65 -8.58
N PHE A 109 6.33 -0.94 -7.76
CA PHE A 109 6.08 -0.21 -6.51
C PHE A 109 7.25 -0.35 -5.52
N ASP A 110 7.77 -1.57 -5.34
CA ASP A 110 8.92 -1.85 -4.46
C ASP A 110 10.19 -1.13 -4.94
N ALA A 111 10.40 -1.05 -6.26
CA ALA A 111 11.52 -0.32 -6.85
C ALA A 111 11.48 1.19 -6.55
N LEU A 112 10.30 1.75 -6.27
CA LEU A 112 10.14 3.14 -5.84
C LEU A 112 10.43 3.36 -4.34
N GLY A 113 10.59 2.29 -3.56
CA GLY A 113 10.91 2.38 -2.13
C GLY A 113 9.80 2.98 -1.25
N LEU A 114 8.53 2.88 -1.67
CA LEU A 114 7.41 3.58 -1.05
C LEU A 114 6.66 2.75 0.00
N GLU A 115 7.04 1.49 0.20
CA GLU A 115 6.32 0.55 1.09
C GLU A 115 6.20 1.07 2.53
N ALA A 116 7.27 1.69 3.05
CA ALA A 116 7.28 2.24 4.41
C ALA A 116 6.28 3.38 4.62
N GLY A 117 5.82 4.02 3.54
CA GLY A 117 4.83 5.10 3.59
C GLY A 117 3.39 4.63 3.49
N VAL A 118 3.13 3.35 3.19
CA VAL A 118 1.78 2.82 3.03
C VAL A 118 1.05 2.77 4.36
N GLN A 119 -0.11 3.41 4.41
CA GLN A 119 -0.99 3.40 5.57
C GLN A 119 -2.12 2.41 5.32
N CYS A 120 -2.08 1.27 5.99
CA CYS A 120 -3.12 0.25 5.91
C CYS A 120 -3.34 -0.41 7.28
N HIS A 121 -4.49 -1.04 7.45
CA HIS A 121 -4.79 -1.86 8.61
C HIS A 121 -5.15 -3.26 8.10
N LEU A 122 -4.13 -4.08 7.95
CA LEU A 122 -4.24 -5.43 7.38
C LEU A 122 -3.81 -6.47 8.42
N PRO A 123 -4.34 -7.70 8.34
CA PRO A 123 -3.86 -8.80 9.15
C PRO A 123 -2.35 -8.96 8.96
N GLN A 124 -1.61 -9.15 10.06
CA GLN A 124 -0.15 -9.34 10.10
C GLN A 124 0.71 -8.12 9.71
N ASP A 125 0.13 -6.92 9.53
CA ASP A 125 0.85 -5.70 9.12
C ASP A 125 1.70 -5.86 7.84
N VAL A 126 1.34 -6.80 6.97
CA VAL A 126 2.03 -7.06 5.70
C VAL A 126 1.31 -6.36 4.56
N VAL A 127 2.05 -5.56 3.80
CA VAL A 127 1.51 -4.93 2.58
C VAL A 127 1.46 -5.96 1.47
N THR A 128 0.26 -6.42 1.12
CA THR A 128 0.05 -7.46 0.10
C THR A 128 0.33 -6.96 -1.32
N LEU A 129 0.58 -7.88 -2.27
CA LEU A 129 0.77 -7.55 -3.70
C LEU A 129 -0.40 -6.70 -4.24
N SER A 130 -1.64 -7.03 -3.85
CA SER A 130 -2.83 -6.27 -4.27
C SER A 130 -2.83 -4.84 -3.72
N VAL A 131 -2.33 -4.60 -2.51
CA VAL A 131 -2.22 -3.24 -1.96
C VAL A 131 -1.12 -2.47 -2.66
N LYS A 132 0.03 -3.09 -2.90
CA LYS A 132 1.16 -2.47 -3.61
C LYS A 132 0.76 -2.05 -5.03
N SER A 133 0.14 -2.95 -5.80
CA SER A 133 -0.31 -2.65 -7.18
C SER A 133 -1.33 -1.51 -7.21
N LYS A 134 -2.36 -1.55 -6.35
CA LYS A 134 -3.37 -0.49 -6.26
C LYS A 134 -2.79 0.85 -5.79
N THR A 135 -1.80 0.81 -4.90
CA THR A 135 -1.11 2.03 -4.45
C THR A 135 -0.28 2.64 -5.57
N LEU A 136 0.39 1.82 -6.41
CA LEU A 136 1.09 2.33 -7.58
C LEU A 136 0.12 3.00 -8.57
N GLU A 137 -1.02 2.36 -8.85
CA GLU A 137 -2.07 2.98 -9.66
C GLU A 137 -2.53 4.31 -9.04
N ALA A 138 -2.70 4.38 -7.72
CA ALA A 138 -3.09 5.62 -7.04
C ALA A 138 -2.03 6.72 -7.16
N ILE A 139 -0.74 6.37 -7.18
CA ILE A 139 0.34 7.32 -7.43
C ILE A 139 0.28 7.87 -8.86
N VAL A 140 0.04 7.00 -9.85
CA VAL A 140 -0.18 7.45 -11.24
C VAL A 140 -1.37 8.42 -11.32
N GLY A 141 -2.47 8.10 -10.62
CA GLY A 141 -3.65 8.96 -10.54
C GLY A 141 -3.38 10.28 -9.82
N ALA A 142 -2.55 10.29 -8.79
CA ALA A 142 -2.13 11.49 -8.08
C ALA A 142 -1.31 12.42 -8.99
N ILE A 143 -0.35 11.85 -9.72
CA ILE A 143 0.47 12.61 -10.70
C ILE A 143 -0.43 13.16 -11.82
N TYR A 144 -1.37 12.35 -12.32
CA TYR A 144 -2.34 12.81 -13.32
C TYR A 144 -3.18 13.98 -12.79
N HIS A 145 -3.65 13.88 -11.56
CA HIS A 145 -4.51 14.87 -10.92
C HIS A 145 -3.81 16.22 -10.72
N GLU A 146 -2.58 16.23 -10.23
CA GLU A 146 -1.86 17.46 -9.91
C GLU A 146 -1.02 18.02 -11.06
N ARG A 147 -0.49 17.15 -11.92
CA ARG A 147 0.49 17.54 -12.94
C ARG A 147 0.01 17.30 -14.37
N GLY A 148 -1.16 16.67 -14.53
CA GLY A 148 -1.77 16.41 -15.82
C GLY A 148 -1.20 15.21 -16.57
N LEU A 149 -1.74 15.02 -17.78
CA LEU A 149 -1.53 13.83 -18.60
C LEU A 149 -0.06 13.59 -18.95
N ASN A 150 0.67 14.62 -19.36
CA ASN A 150 2.04 14.46 -19.83
C ASN A 150 2.98 13.98 -18.73
N ALA A 151 2.87 14.56 -17.54
CA ALA A 151 3.68 14.15 -16.40
C ALA A 151 3.39 12.70 -15.96
N ALA A 152 2.11 12.31 -15.93
CA ALA A 152 1.72 10.94 -15.64
C ALA A 152 2.23 9.95 -16.71
N LYS A 153 2.16 10.31 -17.98
CA LYS A 153 2.69 9.51 -19.08
C LYS A 153 4.20 9.30 -18.98
N GLU A 154 4.96 10.35 -18.70
CA GLU A 154 6.42 10.27 -18.50
C GLU A 154 6.76 9.38 -17.31
N PHE A 155 6.06 9.53 -16.18
CA PHE A 155 6.24 8.68 -15.01
C PHE A 155 5.97 7.21 -15.34
N VAL A 156 4.86 6.90 -16.02
CA VAL A 156 4.50 5.53 -16.39
C VAL A 156 5.53 4.94 -17.35
N LYS A 157 5.97 5.67 -18.38
CA LYS A 157 7.02 5.21 -19.28
C LYS A 157 8.31 4.87 -18.58
N LYS A 158 8.73 5.71 -17.63
CA LYS A 158 10.01 5.58 -16.93
C LYS A 158 10.00 4.49 -15.86
N HIS A 159 8.88 4.31 -15.15
CA HIS A 159 8.85 3.51 -13.92
C HIS A 159 7.98 2.26 -14.00
N VAL A 160 7.05 2.19 -14.96
CA VAL A 160 6.09 1.07 -15.04
C VAL A 160 6.30 0.22 -16.30
N LEU A 161 6.50 0.84 -17.46
CA LEU A 161 6.56 0.14 -18.75
C LEU A 161 7.98 -0.31 -19.15
N VAL A 162 8.99 0.02 -18.36
CA VAL A 162 10.40 -0.39 -18.56
C VAL A 162 10.65 -1.79 -18.04
#